data_758bc908a8429d8ddf8cdb3107a93f14
#
_entry.id   758bc908a8429d8ddf8cdb3107a93f14
#
_cell.length_a   1.000
_cell.length_b   1.000
_cell.length_c   1.000
_cell.angle_alpha   90.00
_cell.angle_beta   90.00
_cell.angle_gamma   90.00
#
_symmetry.space_group_name_H-M   'P 1'
#
loop_
_entity.id
_entity.type
_entity.pdbx_description
1 polymer ?
#
loop_
_entity_poly.entity_id
_entity_poly.type
_entity_poly.pdbx_seq_one_letter_code
_entity_poly.pdbx_strand_id
1 'polypeptide(L)'
;GAIAAALPLRVATYNTSLYEETEGGLIQRLQAGDEAARKIAHVLQRVRPDLVLLNEFDYDAAGRAADLFQHDYLEVAQAADAPALRYPYRYFAPVNTGVPSGLDLDGNGTVGGNGRERGDDAWGYGLHAGQYGMLVLSRYPIDPAQVRTFQHLKWSAMPDASQPVDPRARRMFHSDAVWRALRLSSKSHWDVPVRTPHGVLHFLVSHPTPPVFDGPEDRNGARNGDELRLWREYLDNDPADAVWLCDDGGRCGGLPAGERFVIAGDLNNDPVDGDGRHAAILELIEHPRTLRHAAPRSAGAESAAKRSGGANVTHRGDPAQDTGDFGSKVGNLRLDYVLPSVGLHLVGSGVFWPSADSADAAFSEASDHHAVWIDVMPLPRSSPNSIDN
;
A
#
# COMPACT_ATOMS: atom_id res chain seq x y z
N GLY A 1 -9.14 -27.59 31.78
CA GLY A 1 -8.60 -26.26 31.59
C GLY A 1 -9.35 -25.55 30.46
N ALA A 2 -9.88 -24.36 30.69
CA ALA A 2 -10.52 -23.57 29.66
C ALA A 2 -9.49 -23.28 28.54
N ILE A 3 -9.81 -23.67 27.31
CA ILE A 3 -9.05 -23.26 26.12
C ILE A 3 -9.27 -21.76 26.01
N ALA A 4 -8.22 -20.95 26.19
CA ALA A 4 -8.29 -19.52 25.95
C ALA A 4 -8.75 -19.28 24.52
N ALA A 5 -9.81 -18.46 24.34
CA ALA A 5 -10.28 -18.09 23.01
C ALA A 5 -9.12 -17.40 22.27
N ALA A 6 -8.85 -17.81 21.03
CA ALA A 6 -7.84 -17.19 20.19
C ALA A 6 -8.23 -15.71 19.96
N LEU A 7 -7.25 -14.79 20.12
CA LEU A 7 -7.47 -13.38 19.85
C LEU A 7 -7.46 -13.12 18.34
N PRO A 8 -8.28 -12.18 17.87
CA PRO A 8 -8.20 -11.72 16.48
C PRO A 8 -6.82 -11.17 16.14
N LEU A 9 -6.42 -11.34 14.88
CA LEU A 9 -5.23 -10.70 14.31
C LEU A 9 -5.65 -9.33 13.77
N ARG A 10 -5.01 -8.27 14.26
CA ARG A 10 -5.21 -6.93 13.72
C ARG A 10 -4.19 -6.64 12.63
N VAL A 11 -4.68 -6.37 11.44
CA VAL A 11 -3.88 -6.04 10.27
C VAL A 11 -4.22 -4.62 9.82
N ALA A 12 -3.20 -3.81 9.54
CA ALA A 12 -3.39 -2.40 9.20
C ALA A 12 -2.50 -1.95 8.05
N THR A 13 -2.88 -0.84 7.45
CA THR A 13 -2.07 -0.06 6.52
C THR A 13 -2.08 1.41 6.92
N TYR A 14 -0.96 2.09 6.76
CA TYR A 14 -0.84 3.51 7.07
C TYR A 14 0.19 4.17 6.16
N ASN A 15 -0.27 5.13 5.35
CA ASN A 15 0.65 6.02 4.64
C ASN A 15 1.12 7.10 5.62
N THR A 16 2.40 7.08 5.93
CA THR A 16 2.97 7.86 7.04
C THR A 16 3.48 9.23 6.62
N SER A 17 3.63 9.50 5.33
CA SER A 17 4.29 10.72 4.83
C SER A 17 5.66 10.99 5.47
N LEU A 18 6.37 9.92 5.83
CA LEU A 18 7.73 9.98 6.38
C LEU A 18 8.76 9.86 5.25
N TYR A 19 8.82 10.88 4.43
CA TYR A 19 9.77 10.98 3.31
C TYR A 19 10.46 12.33 3.30
N GLU A 20 11.61 12.34 2.69
CA GLU A 20 12.41 13.56 2.50
C GLU A 20 12.91 13.67 1.05
N GLU A 21 13.13 14.88 0.61
CA GLU A 21 13.67 15.14 -0.74
C GLU A 21 15.13 14.77 -0.90
N THR A 22 15.87 14.72 0.22
CA THR A 22 17.31 14.43 0.25
C THR A 22 17.55 13.01 0.75
N GLU A 23 18.46 12.29 0.11
CA GLU A 23 18.91 10.98 0.57
C GLU A 23 19.45 11.05 2.00
N GLY A 24 18.98 10.14 2.86
CA GLY A 24 19.33 10.13 4.28
C GLY A 24 18.58 11.16 5.12
N GLY A 25 17.71 11.97 4.53
CA GLY A 25 16.97 13.02 5.24
C GLY A 25 16.06 12.49 6.33
N LEU A 26 15.39 11.37 6.10
CA LEU A 26 14.55 10.73 7.12
C LEU A 26 15.38 10.27 8.32
N ILE A 27 16.55 9.66 8.08
CA ILE A 27 17.46 9.25 9.17
C ILE A 27 17.84 10.45 10.02
N GLN A 28 18.20 11.58 9.40
CA GLN A 28 18.57 12.81 10.10
C GLN A 28 17.41 13.35 10.96
N ARG A 29 16.19 13.38 10.41
CA ARG A 29 14.98 13.78 11.14
C ARG A 29 14.76 12.93 12.37
N LEU A 30 14.82 11.60 12.19
CA LEU A 30 14.55 10.65 13.28
C LEU A 30 15.63 10.74 14.37
N GLN A 31 16.89 10.97 14.01
CA GLN A 31 17.98 11.15 14.97
C GLN A 31 17.82 12.44 15.79
N ALA A 32 17.36 13.50 15.16
CA ALA A 32 17.20 14.81 15.81
C ALA A 32 15.96 14.92 16.69
N GLY A 33 15.07 13.94 16.61
CA GLY A 33 13.74 14.01 17.20
C GLY A 33 12.76 14.71 16.25
N ASP A 34 11.75 13.96 15.79
CA ASP A 34 10.79 14.42 14.79
C ASP A 34 9.37 14.37 15.34
N GLU A 35 8.69 15.51 15.35
CA GLU A 35 7.32 15.63 15.86
C GLU A 35 6.32 14.82 15.02
N ALA A 36 6.46 14.84 13.70
CA ALA A 36 5.59 14.06 12.82
C ALA A 36 5.75 12.56 13.09
N ALA A 37 6.97 12.06 13.25
CA ALA A 37 7.22 10.66 13.59
C ALA A 37 6.65 10.27 14.95
N ARG A 38 6.68 11.17 15.95
CA ARG A 38 6.01 10.94 17.25
C ARG A 38 4.51 10.77 17.08
N LYS A 39 3.89 11.61 16.27
CA LYS A 39 2.46 11.54 15.99
C LYS A 39 2.08 10.24 15.25
N ILE A 40 2.88 9.84 14.26
CA ILE A 40 2.70 8.57 13.55
C ILE A 40 2.82 7.39 14.52
N ALA A 41 3.83 7.40 15.38
CA ALA A 41 4.00 6.37 16.41
C ALA A 41 2.81 6.33 17.39
N HIS A 42 2.28 7.49 17.78
CA HIS A 42 1.09 7.58 18.63
C HIS A 42 -0.12 6.91 17.97
N VAL A 43 -0.38 7.17 16.70
CA VAL A 43 -1.46 6.53 15.95
C VAL A 43 -1.29 5.01 15.96
N LEU A 44 -0.08 4.51 15.69
CA LEU A 44 0.21 3.08 15.71
C LEU A 44 0.03 2.47 17.11
N GLN A 45 0.42 3.20 18.16
CA GLN A 45 0.22 2.75 19.54
C GLN A 45 -1.27 2.68 19.91
N ARG A 46 -2.10 3.57 19.36
CA ARG A 46 -3.56 3.52 19.55
C ARG A 46 -4.20 2.38 18.78
N VAL A 47 -3.86 2.19 17.53
CA VAL A 47 -4.40 1.12 16.69
C VAL A 47 -3.86 -0.25 17.12
N ARG A 48 -2.58 -0.32 17.49
CA ARG A 48 -1.87 -1.54 17.93
C ARG A 48 -2.04 -2.72 16.98
N PRO A 49 -1.68 -2.57 15.71
CA PRO A 49 -1.76 -3.68 14.78
C PRO A 49 -0.72 -4.76 15.11
N ASP A 50 -1.08 -6.01 14.87
CA ASP A 50 -0.16 -7.14 14.92
C ASP A 50 0.74 -7.19 13.69
N LEU A 51 0.20 -6.70 12.57
CA LEU A 51 0.84 -6.64 11.26
C LEU A 51 0.45 -5.35 10.58
N VAL A 52 1.42 -4.57 10.11
CA VAL A 52 1.14 -3.28 9.48
C VAL A 52 2.09 -3.01 8.31
N LEU A 53 1.51 -2.43 7.24
CA LEU A 53 2.27 -1.81 6.16
C LEU A 53 2.32 -0.31 6.39
N LEU A 54 3.53 0.24 6.37
CA LEU A 54 3.77 1.68 6.31
C LEU A 54 4.17 2.05 4.88
N ASN A 55 3.39 2.92 4.24
CA ASN A 55 3.75 3.54 2.97
C ASN A 55 4.42 4.90 3.20
N GLU A 56 5.15 5.36 2.20
CA GLU A 56 5.89 6.64 2.26
C GLU A 56 6.79 6.70 3.50
N PHE A 57 7.58 5.65 3.64
CA PHE A 57 8.64 5.54 4.63
C PHE A 57 9.95 5.31 3.87
N ASP A 58 10.82 6.31 3.84
CA ASP A 58 12.03 6.29 3.02
C ASP A 58 12.92 5.10 3.38
N TYR A 59 13.30 4.36 2.34
CA TYR A 59 14.15 3.19 2.44
C TYR A 59 15.62 3.56 2.50
N ASP A 60 16.35 2.90 3.38
CA ASP A 60 17.81 2.85 3.37
C ASP A 60 18.31 1.41 3.50
N ALA A 61 19.39 1.08 2.79
CA ALA A 61 19.87 -0.30 2.71
C ALA A 61 20.33 -0.88 4.06
N ALA A 62 20.82 -0.04 4.98
CA ALA A 62 21.22 -0.46 6.31
C ALA A 62 20.04 -0.66 7.28
N GLY A 63 18.82 -0.25 6.90
CA GLY A 63 17.64 -0.31 7.77
C GLY A 63 17.69 0.67 8.94
N ARG A 64 18.48 1.73 8.83
CA ARG A 64 18.72 2.69 9.90
C ARG A 64 17.45 3.46 10.28
N ALA A 65 16.69 3.92 9.29
CA ALA A 65 15.46 4.64 9.56
C ALA A 65 14.44 3.74 10.27
N ALA A 66 14.32 2.48 9.87
CA ALA A 66 13.44 1.53 10.53
C ALA A 66 13.89 1.24 11.97
N ASP A 67 15.19 1.11 12.23
CA ASP A 67 15.71 0.93 13.58
C ASP A 67 15.39 2.14 14.48
N LEU A 68 15.64 3.34 13.99
CA LEU A 68 15.36 4.57 14.73
C LEU A 68 13.87 4.74 15.04
N PHE A 69 13.01 4.49 14.05
CA PHE A 69 11.57 4.58 14.25
C PHE A 69 11.09 3.58 15.29
N GLN A 70 11.60 2.35 15.25
CA GLN A 70 11.28 1.31 16.24
C GLN A 70 11.73 1.74 17.64
N HIS A 71 13.03 2.04 17.83
CA HIS A 71 13.62 2.25 19.16
C HIS A 71 13.28 3.59 19.77
N ASP A 72 13.26 4.65 18.98
CA ASP A 72 13.15 6.01 19.50
C ASP A 72 11.71 6.54 19.48
N TYR A 73 10.80 5.88 18.77
CA TYR A 73 9.41 6.34 18.62
C TYR A 73 8.38 5.30 19.04
N LEU A 74 8.39 4.09 18.44
CA LEU A 74 7.40 3.06 18.76
C LEU A 74 7.58 2.46 20.16
N GLU A 75 8.81 2.24 20.59
CA GLU A 75 9.12 1.69 21.91
C GLU A 75 9.11 2.74 23.03
N VAL A 76 8.76 3.97 22.70
CA VAL A 76 8.55 5.07 23.64
C VAL A 76 7.08 5.43 23.68
N ALA A 77 6.43 5.28 24.84
CA ALA A 77 5.03 5.64 24.99
C ALA A 77 4.83 7.13 24.68
N GLN A 78 4.00 7.43 23.68
CA GLN A 78 3.76 8.81 23.24
C GLN A 78 2.72 9.53 24.11
N ALA A 79 1.93 8.79 24.88
CA ALA A 79 1.01 9.30 25.89
C ALA A 79 0.84 8.25 26.99
N ALA A 80 0.30 8.66 28.15
CA ALA A 80 0.11 7.75 29.29
C ALA A 80 -0.79 6.53 28.94
N ASP A 81 -1.75 6.72 28.03
CA ASP A 81 -2.68 5.70 27.55
C ASP A 81 -2.34 5.14 26.17
N ALA A 82 -1.17 5.45 25.65
CA ALA A 82 -0.62 4.92 24.40
C ALA A 82 0.72 4.22 24.70
N PRO A 83 0.65 2.95 25.20
CA PRO A 83 1.85 2.25 25.63
C PRO A 83 2.78 1.90 24.48
N ALA A 84 4.06 1.75 24.79
CA ALA A 84 5.10 1.36 23.86
C ALA A 84 4.70 0.13 23.03
N LEU A 85 5.14 0.11 21.78
CA LEU A 85 4.81 -0.89 20.80
C LEU A 85 6.10 -1.45 20.21
N ARG A 86 6.24 -2.78 20.19
CA ARG A 86 7.42 -3.43 19.66
C ARG A 86 7.05 -4.44 18.58
N TYR A 87 7.79 -4.37 17.46
CA TYR A 87 7.71 -5.34 16.37
C TYR A 87 9.03 -6.09 16.25
N PRO A 88 9.08 -7.36 16.66
CA PRO A 88 10.30 -8.16 16.57
C PRO A 88 10.73 -8.48 15.14
N TYR A 89 9.79 -8.40 14.18
CA TYR A 89 10.03 -8.76 12.79
C TYR A 89 9.63 -7.64 11.86
N ARG A 90 10.36 -7.52 10.75
CA ARG A 90 10.08 -6.54 9.71
C ARG A 90 10.52 -7.04 8.35
N TYR A 91 9.96 -6.43 7.31
CA TYR A 91 10.45 -6.54 5.95
C TYR A 91 10.62 -5.14 5.35
N PHE A 92 11.83 -4.85 4.90
CA PHE A 92 12.24 -3.55 4.38
C PHE A 92 13.21 -3.78 3.24
N ALA A 93 12.81 -3.43 2.01
CA ALA A 93 13.55 -3.80 0.80
C ALA A 93 13.53 -2.67 -0.23
N PRO A 94 14.42 -2.71 -1.24
CA PRO A 94 14.50 -1.71 -2.28
C PRO A 94 13.19 -1.52 -3.04
N VAL A 95 12.95 -0.28 -3.47
CA VAL A 95 11.80 0.13 -4.29
C VAL A 95 12.30 0.88 -5.52
N ASN A 96 11.44 1.03 -6.53
CA ASN A 96 11.78 1.68 -7.79
C ASN A 96 11.81 3.21 -7.71
N THR A 97 11.16 3.78 -6.72
CA THR A 97 11.11 5.24 -6.56
C THR A 97 12.51 5.82 -6.39
N GLY A 98 12.79 6.85 -7.18
CA GLY A 98 14.07 7.56 -7.14
C GLY A 98 15.25 6.82 -7.77
N VAL A 99 15.07 5.61 -8.28
CA VAL A 99 16.13 4.85 -8.96
C VAL A 99 16.19 5.28 -10.42
N PRO A 100 17.29 5.92 -10.87
CA PRO A 100 17.39 6.39 -12.25
C PRO A 100 17.25 5.25 -13.26
N SER A 101 16.41 5.46 -14.29
CA SER A 101 16.26 4.49 -15.37
C SER A 101 17.34 4.61 -16.46
N GLY A 102 17.95 5.78 -16.58
CA GLY A 102 18.84 6.10 -17.68
C GLY A 102 18.11 6.35 -19.01
N LEU A 103 16.77 6.52 -18.95
CA LEU A 103 15.90 6.72 -20.09
C LEU A 103 15.06 7.98 -19.93
N ASP A 104 14.56 8.53 -21.02
CA ASP A 104 13.56 9.60 -21.03
C ASP A 104 12.17 8.97 -20.93
N LEU A 105 11.66 8.84 -19.70
CA LEU A 105 10.40 8.14 -19.44
C LEU A 105 9.19 9.04 -19.66
N ASP A 106 9.30 10.34 -19.43
CA ASP A 106 8.20 11.30 -19.57
C ASP A 106 8.11 11.94 -20.95
N GLY A 107 9.06 11.64 -21.85
CA GLY A 107 9.03 12.13 -23.23
C GLY A 107 9.38 13.59 -23.39
N ASN A 108 10.07 14.21 -22.42
CA ASN A 108 10.44 15.63 -22.47
C ASN A 108 11.66 15.93 -23.35
N GLY A 109 12.32 14.89 -23.91
CA GLY A 109 13.52 15.02 -24.74
C GLY A 109 14.83 15.06 -23.97
N THR A 110 14.80 14.98 -22.65
CA THR A 110 15.98 15.00 -21.79
C THR A 110 15.99 13.75 -20.90
N VAL A 111 17.16 13.12 -20.73
CA VAL A 111 17.34 11.99 -19.82
C VAL A 111 17.84 12.50 -18.48
N GLY A 112 17.06 12.27 -17.43
CA GLY A 112 17.41 12.71 -16.09
C GLY A 112 17.39 14.22 -15.94
N GLY A 113 18.28 14.74 -15.11
CA GLY A 113 18.36 16.16 -14.77
C GLY A 113 18.36 16.36 -13.26
N ASN A 114 17.81 17.49 -12.83
CA ASN A 114 17.68 17.86 -11.42
C ASN A 114 16.22 17.91 -10.99
N GLY A 115 15.97 17.69 -9.70
CA GLY A 115 14.63 17.83 -9.13
C GLY A 115 13.61 16.95 -9.86
N ARG A 116 12.50 17.57 -10.27
CA ARG A 116 11.39 16.84 -10.91
C ARG A 116 11.79 16.13 -12.20
N GLU A 117 12.69 16.71 -13.02
CA GLU A 117 13.17 16.05 -14.24
C GLU A 117 13.86 14.73 -13.94
N ARG A 118 14.69 14.70 -12.89
CA ARG A 118 15.32 13.47 -12.42
C ARG A 118 14.29 12.46 -11.92
N GLY A 119 13.31 12.94 -11.15
CA GLY A 119 12.26 12.10 -10.58
C GLY A 119 11.37 11.47 -11.65
N ASP A 120 11.02 12.22 -12.69
CA ASP A 120 10.17 11.74 -13.79
C ASP A 120 10.86 10.66 -14.65
N ASP A 121 12.19 10.61 -14.66
CA ASP A 121 12.98 9.59 -15.41
C ASP A 121 13.49 8.47 -14.50
N ALA A 122 13.13 8.45 -13.21
CA ALA A 122 13.34 7.31 -12.35
C ALA A 122 12.29 6.21 -12.67
N TRP A 123 12.61 4.95 -12.36
CA TRP A 123 11.67 3.85 -12.57
C TRP A 123 10.32 4.06 -11.89
N GLY A 124 10.31 4.69 -10.74
CA GLY A 124 9.17 5.28 -10.07
C GLY A 124 9.55 6.69 -9.63
N TYR A 125 8.61 7.63 -9.67
CA TYR A 125 8.92 9.01 -9.32
C TYR A 125 9.56 9.11 -7.93
N GLY A 126 10.68 9.81 -7.85
CA GLY A 126 11.39 10.09 -6.61
C GLY A 126 12.69 10.83 -6.88
N LEU A 127 13.13 11.61 -5.90
CA LEU A 127 14.31 12.47 -6.02
C LEU A 127 15.60 11.78 -5.61
N HIS A 128 15.49 10.67 -4.88
CA HIS A 128 16.62 9.81 -4.52
C HIS A 128 16.14 8.36 -4.38
N ALA A 129 17.06 7.42 -4.54
CA ALA A 129 16.74 6.00 -4.41
C ALA A 129 16.16 5.70 -3.02
N GLY A 130 15.00 5.07 -2.98
CA GLY A 130 14.33 4.70 -1.73
C GLY A 130 13.32 5.71 -1.22
N GLN A 131 13.17 6.88 -1.84
CA GLN A 131 12.10 7.82 -1.48
C GLN A 131 10.74 7.14 -1.65
N TYR A 132 9.79 7.44 -0.76
CA TYR A 132 8.43 6.84 -0.74
C TYR A 132 8.44 5.32 -0.59
N GLY A 133 9.36 4.77 0.18
CA GLY A 133 9.48 3.33 0.38
C GLY A 133 8.34 2.70 1.17
N MET A 134 8.45 1.41 1.36
CA MET A 134 7.49 0.60 2.12
C MET A 134 8.20 -0.12 3.27
N LEU A 135 7.53 -0.25 4.41
CA LEU A 135 8.02 -0.98 5.57
C LEU A 135 6.91 -1.84 6.14
N VAL A 136 7.13 -3.15 6.22
CA VAL A 136 6.24 -4.06 6.94
C VAL A 136 6.79 -4.30 8.33
N LEU A 137 5.95 -4.10 9.34
CA LEU A 137 6.25 -4.41 10.74
C LEU A 137 5.32 -5.53 11.22
N SER A 138 5.85 -6.49 11.96
CA SER A 138 5.09 -7.66 12.40
C SER A 138 5.49 -8.11 13.80
N ARG A 139 4.50 -8.52 14.58
CA ARG A 139 4.71 -9.24 15.84
C ARG A 139 5.09 -10.70 15.61
N TYR A 140 4.83 -11.22 14.42
CA TYR A 140 4.98 -12.63 14.08
C TYR A 140 6.10 -12.84 13.05
N PRO A 141 6.72 -14.03 13.04
CA PRO A 141 7.89 -14.29 12.21
C PRO A 141 7.63 -14.09 10.72
N ILE A 142 8.58 -13.41 10.07
CA ILE A 142 8.72 -13.29 8.62
C ILE A 142 10.05 -13.95 8.25
N ASP A 143 10.01 -14.90 7.32
CA ASP A 143 11.22 -15.43 6.69
C ASP A 143 11.51 -14.67 5.41
N PRO A 144 12.55 -13.82 5.36
CA PRO A 144 12.86 -13.03 4.17
C PRO A 144 13.09 -13.88 2.91
N ALA A 145 13.55 -15.12 3.07
CA ALA A 145 13.77 -16.02 1.94
C ALA A 145 12.46 -16.47 1.25
N GLN A 146 11.34 -16.38 1.96
CA GLN A 146 10.02 -16.74 1.42
C GLN A 146 9.27 -15.56 0.81
N VAL A 147 9.75 -14.34 0.99
CA VAL A 147 9.12 -13.14 0.44
C VAL A 147 9.33 -13.11 -1.07
N ARG A 148 8.25 -12.82 -1.80
CA ARG A 148 8.31 -12.57 -3.24
C ARG A 148 8.23 -11.07 -3.50
N THR A 149 9.13 -10.56 -4.32
CA THR A 149 9.15 -9.15 -4.74
C THR A 149 9.06 -9.06 -6.26
N PHE A 150 8.39 -8.02 -6.75
CA PHE A 150 8.17 -7.79 -8.18
C PHE A 150 8.70 -6.42 -8.60
N GLN A 151 9.83 -6.00 -8.04
CA GLN A 151 10.45 -4.70 -8.33
C GLN A 151 10.87 -4.56 -9.81
N HIS A 152 11.42 -5.62 -10.38
CA HIS A 152 11.99 -5.61 -11.72
C HIS A 152 11.03 -6.10 -12.81
N LEU A 153 9.85 -6.58 -12.44
CA LEU A 153 8.86 -7.07 -13.41
C LEU A 153 8.53 -5.97 -14.41
N LYS A 154 8.68 -6.28 -15.69
CA LYS A 154 8.42 -5.31 -16.75
C LYS A 154 6.93 -5.19 -17.04
N TRP A 155 6.48 -3.97 -17.24
CA TRP A 155 5.08 -3.69 -17.58
C TRP A 155 4.66 -4.40 -18.86
N SER A 156 5.52 -4.40 -19.88
CA SER A 156 5.27 -5.07 -21.15
C SER A 156 5.17 -6.59 -21.07
N ALA A 157 5.59 -7.22 -19.98
CA ALA A 157 5.38 -8.65 -19.75
C ALA A 157 3.93 -9.01 -19.46
N MET A 158 3.13 -8.06 -18.98
CA MET A 158 1.71 -8.27 -18.70
C MET A 158 0.93 -8.43 -20.00
N PRO A 159 0.21 -9.56 -20.21
CA PRO A 159 -0.67 -9.71 -21.36
C PRO A 159 -1.71 -8.59 -21.41
N ASP A 160 -1.92 -8.02 -22.58
CA ASP A 160 -2.85 -6.90 -22.80
C ASP A 160 -2.62 -5.70 -21.86
N ALA A 161 -1.36 -5.40 -21.57
CA ALA A 161 -0.98 -4.26 -20.78
C ALA A 161 -1.57 -2.96 -21.34
N SER A 162 -2.00 -2.07 -20.43
CA SER A 162 -2.61 -0.77 -20.79
C SER A 162 -1.54 0.24 -21.22
N GLN A 163 -0.85 -0.04 -22.33
CA GLN A 163 0.18 0.86 -22.84
C GLN A 163 -0.40 2.26 -23.12
N PRO A 164 0.20 3.33 -22.54
CA PRO A 164 -0.32 4.68 -22.74
C PRO A 164 -0.31 5.13 -24.19
N VAL A 165 -1.40 5.78 -24.60
CA VAL A 165 -1.59 6.31 -25.96
C VAL A 165 -1.67 7.83 -25.89
N ASP A 166 -0.90 8.51 -26.71
CA ASP A 166 -1.08 9.94 -26.93
C ASP A 166 -2.32 10.17 -27.81
N PRO A 167 -3.42 10.70 -27.26
CA PRO A 167 -4.66 10.86 -28.02
C PRO A 167 -4.57 11.94 -29.10
N ARG A 168 -3.64 12.87 -28.98
CA ARG A 168 -3.44 13.96 -29.97
C ARG A 168 -2.66 13.46 -31.18
N ALA A 169 -1.53 12.75 -30.92
CA ALA A 169 -0.70 12.19 -31.98
C ALA A 169 -1.25 10.85 -32.50
N ARG A 170 -2.24 10.25 -31.82
CA ARG A 170 -2.83 8.94 -32.15
C ARG A 170 -1.78 7.84 -32.28
N ARG A 171 -0.79 7.85 -31.38
CA ARG A 171 0.29 6.87 -31.31
C ARG A 171 0.61 6.56 -29.86
N MET A 172 1.39 5.49 -29.64
CA MET A 172 1.87 5.15 -28.30
C MET A 172 2.70 6.29 -27.74
N PHE A 173 2.49 6.60 -26.46
CA PHE A 173 3.19 7.67 -25.75
C PHE A 173 4.68 7.36 -25.60
N HIS A 174 5.00 6.13 -25.19
CA HIS A 174 6.37 5.67 -25.04
C HIS A 174 6.91 5.11 -26.35
N SER A 175 8.21 5.31 -26.61
CA SER A 175 8.91 4.59 -27.68
C SER A 175 8.92 3.08 -27.36
N ASP A 176 9.14 2.25 -28.39
CA ASP A 176 9.24 0.80 -28.20
C ASP A 176 10.35 0.42 -27.20
N ALA A 177 11.49 1.10 -27.26
CA ALA A 177 12.61 0.84 -26.37
C ALA A 177 12.26 1.17 -24.90
N VAL A 178 11.62 2.31 -24.65
CA VAL A 178 11.18 2.71 -23.32
C VAL A 178 10.10 1.76 -22.81
N TRP A 179 9.11 1.43 -23.64
CA TRP A 179 8.04 0.52 -23.25
C TRP A 179 8.57 -0.85 -22.83
N ARG A 180 9.49 -1.42 -23.59
CA ARG A 180 10.11 -2.70 -23.25
C ARG A 180 10.96 -2.68 -21.97
N ALA A 181 11.47 -1.52 -21.61
CA ALA A 181 12.31 -1.34 -20.42
C ALA A 181 11.52 -1.01 -19.16
N LEU A 182 10.36 -0.34 -19.29
CA LEU A 182 9.56 0.12 -18.16
C LEU A 182 9.22 -1.01 -17.19
N ARG A 183 9.39 -0.72 -15.90
CA ARG A 183 8.91 -1.59 -14.82
C ARG A 183 7.46 -1.28 -14.48
N LEU A 184 6.68 -2.31 -14.15
CA LEU A 184 5.28 -2.16 -13.81
C LEU A 184 5.12 -1.41 -12.49
N SER A 185 5.77 -1.87 -11.42
CA SER A 185 5.64 -1.27 -10.10
C SER A 185 6.35 0.08 -10.03
N SER A 186 5.67 1.09 -9.49
CA SER A 186 6.33 2.36 -9.16
C SER A 186 7.23 2.26 -7.92
N LYS A 187 6.86 1.41 -6.97
CA LYS A 187 7.66 1.01 -5.80
C LYS A 187 8.06 -0.45 -5.95
N SER A 188 7.24 -1.35 -5.45
CA SER A 188 7.31 -2.78 -5.65
C SER A 188 5.96 -3.41 -5.29
N HIS A 189 5.80 -4.69 -5.57
CA HIS A 189 4.74 -5.52 -5.03
C HIS A 189 5.41 -6.62 -4.21
N TRP A 190 4.98 -6.80 -2.96
CA TRP A 190 5.53 -7.82 -2.08
C TRP A 190 4.46 -8.80 -1.64
N ASP A 191 4.74 -10.09 -1.77
CA ASP A 191 4.04 -11.15 -1.05
C ASP A 191 4.90 -11.53 0.15
N VAL A 192 4.46 -11.14 1.34
CA VAL A 192 5.17 -11.35 2.60
C VAL A 192 4.44 -12.42 3.41
N PRO A 193 4.87 -13.69 3.36
CA PRO A 193 4.29 -14.72 4.22
C PRO A 193 4.63 -14.45 5.69
N VAL A 194 3.60 -14.41 6.54
CA VAL A 194 3.73 -14.17 7.97
C VAL A 194 3.23 -15.40 8.72
N ARG A 195 4.05 -15.93 9.63
CA ARG A 195 3.69 -17.08 10.46
C ARG A 195 2.92 -16.64 11.68
N THR A 196 1.61 -16.53 11.54
CA THR A 196 0.73 -16.18 12.65
C THR A 196 0.41 -17.38 13.54
N PRO A 197 -0.13 -17.18 14.75
CA PRO A 197 -0.60 -18.29 15.58
C PRO A 197 -1.68 -19.14 14.92
N HIS A 198 -2.30 -18.61 13.85
CA HIS A 198 -3.38 -19.26 13.11
C HIS A 198 -2.92 -19.85 11.76
N GLY A 199 -1.62 -19.93 11.53
CA GLY A 199 -1.04 -20.39 10.27
C GLY A 199 -0.47 -19.24 9.43
N VAL A 200 -0.05 -19.57 8.21
CA VAL A 200 0.56 -18.59 7.31
C VAL A 200 -0.49 -17.65 6.75
N LEU A 201 -0.24 -16.36 6.84
CA LEU A 201 -0.99 -15.28 6.20
C LEU A 201 -0.07 -14.60 5.19
N HIS A 202 -0.51 -14.51 3.93
CA HIS A 202 0.21 -13.78 2.90
C HIS A 202 -0.18 -12.30 2.95
N PHE A 203 0.73 -11.45 3.34
CA PHE A 203 0.54 -10.00 3.33
C PHE A 203 0.97 -9.46 1.97
N LEU A 204 -0.02 -9.14 1.13
CA LEU A 204 0.17 -8.68 -0.24
C LEU A 204 0.17 -7.16 -0.26
N VAL A 205 1.33 -6.56 -0.33
CA VAL A 205 1.49 -5.13 -0.10
C VAL A 205 2.08 -4.41 -1.30
N SER A 206 1.54 -3.21 -1.57
CA SER A 206 2.01 -2.35 -2.65
C SER A 206 1.63 -0.89 -2.40
N HIS A 207 2.19 -0.02 -3.24
CA HIS A 207 1.86 1.39 -3.29
C HIS A 207 1.86 1.83 -4.75
N PRO A 208 0.79 1.54 -5.50
CA PRO A 208 0.65 1.93 -6.90
C PRO A 208 0.81 3.43 -7.10
N THR A 209 1.27 3.80 -8.29
CA THR A 209 1.43 5.21 -8.64
C THR A 209 0.10 5.96 -8.55
N PRO A 210 0.07 7.22 -8.06
CA PRO A 210 -1.13 8.04 -8.13
C PRO A 210 -1.57 8.25 -9.59
N PRO A 211 -2.89 8.15 -9.89
CA PRO A 211 -3.39 8.29 -11.26
C PRO A 211 -3.52 9.76 -11.71
N VAL A 212 -2.54 10.56 -11.35
CA VAL A 212 -2.46 12.01 -11.57
C VAL A 212 -1.04 12.41 -11.95
N PHE A 213 -0.74 13.69 -12.11
CA PHE A 213 0.58 14.23 -12.50
C PHE A 213 1.04 13.78 -13.88
N ASP A 214 0.14 13.58 -14.79
CA ASP A 214 0.38 13.18 -16.17
C ASP A 214 -0.34 14.11 -17.15
N GLY A 215 -0.27 13.80 -18.43
CA GLY A 215 -0.95 14.51 -19.50
C GLY A 215 -2.18 13.74 -20.00
N PRO A 216 -2.70 14.13 -21.18
CA PRO A 216 -3.88 13.50 -21.76
C PRO A 216 -3.70 12.01 -22.12
N GLU A 217 -2.48 11.51 -22.14
CA GLU A 217 -2.16 10.08 -22.34
C GLU A 217 -2.53 9.22 -21.14
N ASP A 218 -2.79 9.84 -19.98
CA ASP A 218 -3.15 9.13 -18.73
C ASP A 218 -2.19 8.01 -18.36
N ARG A 219 -0.88 8.24 -18.54
CA ARG A 219 0.13 7.21 -18.26
C ARG A 219 0.13 6.72 -16.82
N ASN A 220 -0.14 7.61 -15.86
CA ASN A 220 -0.20 7.25 -14.44
C ASN A 220 -1.51 6.55 -14.09
N GLY A 221 -2.62 6.91 -14.72
CA GLY A 221 -3.87 6.17 -14.59
C GLY A 221 -3.78 4.76 -15.16
N ALA A 222 -3.13 4.60 -16.31
CA ALA A 222 -2.86 3.30 -16.92
C ALA A 222 -1.98 2.42 -16.02
N ARG A 223 -0.91 3.00 -15.47
CA ARG A 223 0.03 2.28 -14.58
C ARG A 223 -0.65 1.89 -13.28
N ASN A 224 -1.36 2.81 -12.64
CA ASN A 224 -2.14 2.50 -11.44
C ASN A 224 -3.07 1.31 -11.67
N GLY A 225 -3.84 1.36 -12.75
CA GLY A 225 -4.76 0.28 -13.10
C GLY A 225 -4.07 -1.07 -13.26
N ASP A 226 -2.94 -1.10 -13.95
CA ASP A 226 -2.20 -2.34 -14.17
C ASP A 226 -1.41 -2.79 -12.93
N GLU A 227 -0.95 -1.88 -12.07
CA GLU A 227 -0.38 -2.25 -10.77
C GLU A 227 -1.42 -2.93 -9.87
N LEU A 228 -2.69 -2.49 -9.93
CA LEU A 228 -3.79 -3.18 -9.25
C LEU A 228 -4.14 -4.51 -9.93
N ARG A 229 -4.13 -4.55 -11.26
CA ARG A 229 -4.35 -5.75 -12.04
C ARG A 229 -3.31 -6.84 -11.73
N LEU A 230 -2.08 -6.48 -11.37
CA LEU A 230 -1.08 -7.47 -10.94
C LEU A 230 -1.64 -8.32 -9.80
N TRP A 231 -2.24 -7.70 -8.79
CA TRP A 231 -2.85 -8.45 -7.69
C TRP A 231 -4.05 -9.30 -8.15
N ARG A 232 -4.88 -8.81 -9.05
CA ARG A 232 -5.97 -9.62 -9.62
C ARG A 232 -5.45 -10.87 -10.30
N GLU A 233 -4.45 -10.73 -11.16
CA GLU A 233 -3.82 -11.86 -11.86
C GLU A 233 -3.12 -12.81 -10.88
N TYR A 234 -2.50 -12.26 -9.85
CA TYR A 234 -1.87 -13.01 -8.77
C TYR A 234 -2.86 -13.87 -8.00
N LEU A 235 -4.06 -13.34 -7.73
CA LEU A 235 -5.14 -14.08 -7.08
C LEU A 235 -5.82 -15.06 -8.03
N ASP A 236 -6.01 -14.70 -9.29
CA ASP A 236 -6.56 -15.60 -10.30
C ASP A 236 -5.66 -16.84 -10.46
N ASN A 237 -4.37 -16.62 -10.47
CA ASN A 237 -3.35 -17.66 -10.61
C ASN A 237 -3.70 -18.70 -11.68
N ASP A 238 -4.18 -18.21 -12.83
CA ASP A 238 -4.54 -19.07 -13.96
C ASP A 238 -3.26 -19.68 -14.53
N PRO A 239 -3.14 -21.03 -14.56
CA PRO A 239 -1.94 -21.69 -15.07
C PRO A 239 -1.58 -21.31 -16.51
N ALA A 240 -2.57 -20.96 -17.34
CA ALA A 240 -2.33 -20.53 -18.72
C ALA A 240 -1.81 -19.09 -18.80
N ASP A 241 -2.27 -18.22 -17.90
CA ASP A 241 -2.04 -16.78 -18.01
C ASP A 241 -1.02 -16.24 -17.01
N ALA A 242 -0.81 -16.90 -15.87
CA ALA A 242 0.07 -16.42 -14.80
C ALA A 242 1.56 -16.71 -15.03
N VAL A 243 1.93 -17.25 -16.16
CA VAL A 243 3.33 -17.59 -16.51
C VAL A 243 4.24 -16.37 -16.62
N TRP A 244 3.67 -15.18 -16.86
CA TRP A 244 4.40 -13.92 -16.92
C TRP A 244 4.69 -13.32 -15.54
N LEU A 245 3.93 -13.73 -14.52
CA LEU A 245 4.09 -13.26 -13.14
C LEU A 245 5.33 -13.90 -12.51
N CYS A 246 6.49 -13.39 -12.87
CA CYS A 246 7.77 -13.88 -12.35
C CYS A 246 8.34 -12.86 -11.38
N ASP A 247 8.66 -13.32 -10.17
CA ASP A 247 9.27 -12.47 -9.15
C ASP A 247 10.75 -12.21 -9.44
N ASP A 248 11.36 -11.34 -8.65
CA ASP A 248 12.76 -10.95 -8.82
C ASP A 248 13.73 -12.11 -8.57
N GLY A 249 13.29 -13.15 -7.88
CA GLY A 249 14.05 -14.39 -7.69
C GLY A 249 13.86 -15.43 -8.80
N GLY A 250 13.03 -15.15 -9.81
CA GLY A 250 12.77 -16.03 -10.94
C GLY A 250 11.65 -17.05 -10.73
N ARG A 251 10.94 -17.01 -9.60
CA ARG A 251 9.75 -17.84 -9.37
C ARG A 251 8.55 -17.21 -10.06
N CYS A 252 7.82 -18.01 -10.83
CA CYS A 252 6.67 -17.58 -11.61
C CYS A 252 5.36 -18.18 -11.09
N GLY A 253 4.25 -17.50 -11.41
CA GLY A 253 2.91 -17.87 -10.97
C GLY A 253 2.41 -16.97 -9.85
N GLY A 254 1.12 -17.13 -9.53
CA GLY A 254 0.43 -16.37 -8.50
C GLY A 254 0.33 -17.09 -7.16
N LEU A 255 -0.67 -16.70 -6.39
CA LEU A 255 -0.93 -17.24 -5.05
C LEU A 255 -1.68 -18.59 -5.17
N PRO A 256 -1.15 -19.69 -4.63
CA PRO A 256 -1.81 -20.99 -4.66
C PRO A 256 -3.24 -20.94 -4.09
N ALA A 257 -4.13 -21.75 -4.65
CA ALA A 257 -5.50 -21.85 -4.18
C ALA A 257 -5.56 -22.24 -2.69
N GLY A 258 -6.50 -21.65 -1.97
CA GLY A 258 -6.73 -21.93 -0.55
C GLY A 258 -5.81 -21.16 0.41
N GLU A 259 -4.78 -20.47 -0.10
CA GLU A 259 -3.95 -19.62 0.73
C GLU A 259 -4.71 -18.38 1.22
N ARG A 260 -4.52 -18.04 2.49
CA ARG A 260 -5.14 -16.87 3.10
C ARG A 260 -4.25 -15.66 2.89
N PHE A 261 -4.87 -14.53 2.58
CA PHE A 261 -4.13 -13.29 2.34
C PHE A 261 -4.86 -12.08 2.92
N VAL A 262 -4.12 -10.99 3.03
CA VAL A 262 -4.64 -9.63 3.17
C VAL A 262 -3.90 -8.76 2.16
N ILE A 263 -4.64 -8.13 1.24
CA ILE A 263 -4.08 -7.08 0.37
C ILE A 263 -4.11 -5.78 1.14
N ALA A 264 -2.98 -5.07 1.20
CA ALA A 264 -2.90 -3.81 1.91
C ALA A 264 -2.06 -2.77 1.17
N GLY A 265 -2.40 -1.51 1.38
CA GLY A 265 -1.63 -0.37 0.88
C GLY A 265 -2.47 0.85 0.59
N ASP A 266 -1.75 1.93 0.33
CA ASP A 266 -2.27 3.08 -0.38
C ASP A 266 -2.32 2.70 -1.86
N LEU A 267 -3.50 2.25 -2.31
CA LEU A 267 -3.71 1.77 -3.67
C LEU A 267 -4.05 2.89 -4.66
N ASN A 268 -4.13 4.12 -4.16
CA ASN A 268 -4.32 5.34 -4.97
C ASN A 268 -5.49 5.27 -5.95
N ASN A 269 -6.57 4.59 -5.57
CA ASN A 269 -7.75 4.47 -6.42
C ASN A 269 -9.00 4.33 -5.56
N ASP A 270 -9.87 5.35 -5.60
CA ASP A 270 -11.18 5.34 -4.94
C ASP A 270 -12.18 4.58 -5.84
N PRO A 271 -13.11 3.79 -5.29
CA PRO A 271 -14.04 3.01 -6.10
C PRO A 271 -15.05 3.84 -6.89
N VAL A 272 -15.25 5.10 -6.50
CA VAL A 272 -16.32 5.97 -7.03
C VAL A 272 -15.81 7.33 -7.50
N ASP A 273 -14.98 7.98 -6.69
CA ASP A 273 -14.54 9.36 -6.88
C ASP A 273 -13.08 9.47 -7.30
N GLY A 274 -12.65 10.64 -7.76
CA GLY A 274 -11.28 10.88 -8.20
C GLY A 274 -10.98 10.39 -9.61
N ASP A 275 -9.70 10.46 -9.98
CA ASP A 275 -9.25 10.33 -11.38
C ASP A 275 -8.84 8.91 -11.78
N GLY A 276 -8.87 7.95 -10.87
CA GLY A 276 -8.44 6.58 -11.13
C GLY A 276 -9.35 5.81 -12.08
N ARG A 277 -8.82 4.75 -12.68
CA ARG A 277 -9.59 3.76 -13.43
C ARG A 277 -10.29 2.83 -12.43
N HIS A 278 -11.51 3.18 -12.04
CA HIS A 278 -12.22 2.58 -10.91
C HIS A 278 -12.46 1.07 -11.07
N ALA A 279 -12.58 0.57 -12.30
CA ALA A 279 -12.74 -0.86 -12.55
C ALA A 279 -11.61 -1.70 -11.92
N ALA A 280 -10.39 -1.16 -11.90
CA ALA A 280 -9.23 -1.88 -11.38
C ALA A 280 -9.32 -2.14 -9.87
N ILE A 281 -9.75 -1.16 -9.08
CA ILE A 281 -9.94 -1.36 -7.64
C ILE A 281 -11.19 -2.19 -7.34
N LEU A 282 -12.26 -2.01 -8.11
CA LEU A 282 -13.47 -2.80 -7.96
C LEU A 282 -13.23 -4.28 -8.22
N GLU A 283 -12.39 -4.63 -9.18
CA GLU A 283 -12.01 -6.01 -9.47
C GLU A 283 -11.28 -6.70 -8.32
N LEU A 284 -10.55 -5.94 -7.49
CA LEU A 284 -9.93 -6.46 -6.27
C LEU A 284 -10.94 -6.60 -5.13
N ILE A 285 -11.74 -5.58 -4.88
CA ILE A 285 -12.77 -5.60 -3.82
C ILE A 285 -13.78 -6.72 -4.07
N GLU A 286 -14.14 -6.95 -5.33
CA GLU A 286 -15.15 -7.91 -5.74
C GLU A 286 -14.57 -9.25 -6.22
N HIS A 287 -13.27 -9.45 -6.10
CA HIS A 287 -12.61 -10.69 -6.52
C HIS A 287 -13.19 -11.89 -5.78
N PRO A 288 -13.40 -13.05 -6.45
CA PRO A 288 -13.96 -14.25 -5.80
C PRO A 288 -13.16 -14.74 -4.58
N ARG A 289 -11.86 -14.50 -4.54
CA ARG A 289 -11.01 -14.85 -3.39
C ARG A 289 -10.99 -13.80 -2.29
N THR A 290 -11.50 -12.60 -2.54
CA THR A 290 -11.61 -11.53 -1.54
C THR A 290 -12.91 -11.67 -0.77
N LEU A 291 -12.84 -11.61 0.56
CA LEU A 291 -14.01 -11.66 1.42
C LEU A 291 -14.88 -10.42 1.19
N ARG A 292 -16.16 -10.64 0.90
CA ARG A 292 -17.15 -9.56 0.84
C ARG A 292 -17.45 -9.08 2.26
N HIS A 293 -17.30 -7.79 2.48
CA HIS A 293 -17.54 -7.15 3.78
C HIS A 293 -17.83 -5.67 3.61
N ALA A 294 -18.43 -5.08 4.63
CA ALA A 294 -18.58 -3.63 4.69
C ALA A 294 -17.21 -2.96 4.82
N ALA A 295 -17.01 -1.88 4.06
CA ALA A 295 -15.76 -1.11 4.13
C ALA A 295 -15.54 -0.55 5.54
N PRO A 296 -14.27 -0.45 5.99
CA PRO A 296 -13.94 0.26 7.21
C PRO A 296 -14.46 1.70 7.19
N ARG A 297 -14.87 2.22 8.33
CA ARG A 297 -15.57 3.51 8.45
C ARG A 297 -15.04 4.32 9.63
N SER A 298 -15.26 5.64 9.57
CA SER A 298 -15.09 6.51 10.73
C SER A 298 -16.07 7.69 10.69
N ALA A 299 -16.54 8.11 11.85
CA ALA A 299 -17.33 9.34 11.97
C ALA A 299 -16.47 10.59 11.71
N GLY A 300 -15.17 10.52 12.02
CA GLY A 300 -14.23 11.61 11.77
C GLY A 300 -14.06 11.93 10.29
N ALA A 301 -14.01 10.91 9.43
CA ALA A 301 -13.94 11.09 7.99
C ALA A 301 -15.19 11.79 7.45
N GLU A 302 -16.37 11.35 7.88
CA GLU A 302 -17.64 11.97 7.48
C GLU A 302 -17.71 13.44 7.89
N SER A 303 -17.35 13.76 9.16
CA SER A 303 -17.33 15.14 9.66
C SER A 303 -16.29 15.99 8.93
N ALA A 304 -15.12 15.45 8.62
CA ALA A 304 -14.08 16.16 7.89
C ALA A 304 -14.52 16.56 6.49
N ALA A 305 -15.20 15.69 5.76
CA ALA A 305 -15.73 15.99 4.43
C ALA A 305 -16.75 17.13 4.47
N LYS A 306 -17.64 17.12 5.46
CA LYS A 306 -18.65 18.19 5.64
C LYS A 306 -17.99 19.53 5.96
N ARG A 307 -16.98 19.57 6.83
CA ARG A 307 -16.27 20.80 7.17
C ARG A 307 -15.50 21.38 6.01
N SER A 308 -14.82 20.53 5.25
CA SER A 308 -13.93 20.95 4.18
C SER A 308 -14.68 21.43 2.94
N GLY A 309 -15.86 20.88 2.66
CA GLY A 309 -16.61 21.24 1.46
C GLY A 309 -15.81 21.00 0.19
N GLY A 310 -15.74 21.98 -0.71
CA GLY A 310 -14.98 21.88 -1.95
C GLY A 310 -15.49 20.73 -2.83
N ALA A 311 -14.58 19.93 -3.38
CA ALA A 311 -14.90 18.75 -4.19
C ALA A 311 -15.73 17.71 -3.45
N ASN A 312 -15.66 17.67 -2.12
CA ASN A 312 -16.47 16.75 -1.32
C ASN A 312 -17.98 16.89 -1.55
N VAL A 313 -18.44 18.09 -1.91
CA VAL A 313 -19.87 18.38 -2.17
C VAL A 313 -20.41 17.57 -3.34
N THR A 314 -19.58 17.30 -4.33
CA THR A 314 -19.95 16.56 -5.56
C THR A 314 -19.52 15.08 -5.53
N HIS A 315 -18.78 14.65 -4.51
CA HIS A 315 -18.43 13.24 -4.35
C HIS A 315 -19.69 12.39 -4.15
N ARG A 316 -19.69 11.19 -4.74
CA ARG A 316 -20.82 10.25 -4.69
C ARG A 316 -20.58 9.08 -3.75
N GLY A 317 -19.33 8.81 -3.38
CA GLY A 317 -18.98 7.77 -2.41
C GLY A 317 -19.37 8.17 -0.99
N ASP A 318 -19.45 7.19 -0.10
CA ASP A 318 -19.72 7.42 1.31
C ASP A 318 -18.50 8.05 2.01
N PRO A 319 -18.59 9.29 2.49
CA PRO A 319 -17.45 9.99 3.09
C PRO A 319 -16.92 9.31 4.37
N ALA A 320 -17.73 8.52 5.05
CA ALA A 320 -17.27 7.77 6.22
C ALA A 320 -16.24 6.71 5.89
N GLN A 321 -16.13 6.29 4.63
CA GLN A 321 -15.15 5.31 4.15
C GLN A 321 -13.84 5.95 3.68
N ASP A 322 -13.79 7.28 3.60
CA ASP A 322 -12.60 7.97 3.13
C ASP A 322 -11.42 7.78 4.09
N THR A 323 -10.23 7.75 3.54
CA THR A 323 -9.00 7.47 4.28
C THR A 323 -7.99 8.60 4.22
N GLY A 324 -8.23 9.62 3.44
CA GLY A 324 -7.33 10.76 3.31
C GLY A 324 -8.03 12.03 2.83
N ASP A 325 -7.40 13.16 3.12
CA ASP A 325 -7.82 14.51 2.75
C ASP A 325 -6.77 15.11 1.82
N PHE A 326 -7.17 15.41 0.59
CA PHE A 326 -6.28 15.85 -0.48
C PHE A 326 -6.57 17.28 -0.92
N GLY A 327 -7.15 18.09 -0.03
CA GLY A 327 -7.44 19.50 -0.27
C GLY A 327 -8.76 19.74 -0.97
N SER A 328 -9.11 21.02 -1.12
CA SER A 328 -10.43 21.44 -1.62
C SER A 328 -10.70 21.05 -3.07
N LYS A 329 -9.66 20.94 -3.89
CA LYS A 329 -9.79 20.60 -5.33
C LYS A 329 -10.06 19.12 -5.56
N VAL A 330 -9.47 18.25 -4.76
CA VAL A 330 -9.57 16.79 -4.87
C VAL A 330 -10.62 16.26 -3.90
N GLY A 331 -10.66 16.79 -2.68
CA GLY A 331 -11.52 16.32 -1.59
C GLY A 331 -10.95 15.11 -0.89
N ASN A 332 -11.80 14.45 -0.13
CA ASN A 332 -11.45 13.25 0.59
C ASN A 332 -11.74 12.02 -0.28
N LEU A 333 -10.86 11.03 -0.22
CA LEU A 333 -10.95 9.79 -1.00
C LEU A 333 -10.64 8.57 -0.14
N ARG A 334 -11.16 7.42 -0.55
CA ARG A 334 -10.75 6.12 -0.05
C ARG A 334 -9.61 5.60 -0.92
N LEU A 335 -8.38 5.67 -0.43
CA LEU A 335 -7.19 5.22 -1.14
C LEU A 335 -6.45 4.09 -0.43
N ASP A 336 -6.70 3.92 0.88
CA ASP A 336 -6.01 2.97 1.72
C ASP A 336 -6.90 1.77 2.02
N TYR A 337 -6.39 0.59 1.73
CA TYR A 337 -7.18 -0.65 1.74
C TYR A 337 -6.51 -1.72 2.57
N VAL A 338 -7.33 -2.50 3.25
CA VAL A 338 -6.95 -3.75 3.91
C VAL A 338 -8.03 -4.77 3.55
N LEU A 339 -7.76 -5.61 2.55
CA LEU A 339 -8.73 -6.51 1.95
C LEU A 339 -8.42 -7.97 2.33
N PRO A 340 -9.21 -8.57 3.23
CA PRO A 340 -8.99 -9.95 3.66
C PRO A 340 -9.50 -10.96 2.64
N SER A 341 -8.88 -12.14 2.62
CA SER A 341 -9.30 -13.25 1.77
C SER A 341 -10.51 -13.99 2.33
N VAL A 342 -11.19 -14.71 1.45
CA VAL A 342 -12.04 -15.83 1.83
C VAL A 342 -11.21 -16.81 2.68
N GLY A 343 -11.81 -17.41 3.69
CA GLY A 343 -11.12 -18.23 4.69
C GLY A 343 -10.76 -17.47 5.97
N LEU A 344 -10.98 -16.17 5.98
CA LEU A 344 -10.89 -15.32 7.17
C LEU A 344 -12.29 -14.85 7.58
N HIS A 345 -12.50 -14.71 8.88
CA HIS A 345 -13.70 -14.08 9.44
C HIS A 345 -13.34 -12.68 9.93
N LEU A 346 -14.07 -11.68 9.47
CA LEU A 346 -13.89 -10.28 9.87
C LEU A 346 -14.70 -10.02 11.15
N VAL A 347 -14.04 -9.69 12.25
CA VAL A 347 -14.68 -9.40 13.53
C VAL A 347 -14.70 -7.92 13.87
N GLY A 348 -13.94 -7.10 13.19
CA GLY A 348 -13.91 -5.66 13.40
C GLY A 348 -13.13 -4.95 12.31
N SER A 349 -13.37 -3.66 12.15
CA SER A 349 -12.65 -2.81 11.21
C SER A 349 -12.82 -1.34 11.57
N GLY A 350 -11.97 -0.49 11.05
CA GLY A 350 -12.10 0.95 11.22
C GLY A 350 -11.08 1.74 10.44
N VAL A 351 -11.36 3.03 10.34
CA VAL A 351 -10.41 4.04 9.92
C VAL A 351 -10.09 4.88 11.14
N PHE A 352 -8.82 4.99 11.50
CA PHE A 352 -8.40 5.83 12.63
C PHE A 352 -8.36 7.30 12.19
N TRP A 353 -9.52 7.90 12.15
CA TRP A 353 -9.72 9.30 11.84
C TRP A 353 -10.54 9.94 12.96
N PRO A 354 -9.90 10.40 14.04
CA PRO A 354 -10.59 11.00 15.17
C PRO A 354 -11.33 12.27 14.75
N SER A 355 -12.48 12.54 15.37
CA SER A 355 -13.18 13.81 15.18
C SER A 355 -12.35 14.98 15.71
N ALA A 356 -12.59 16.18 15.17
CA ALA A 356 -11.78 17.37 15.45
C ALA A 356 -11.74 17.76 16.95
N ASP A 357 -12.75 17.38 17.73
CA ASP A 357 -12.85 17.61 19.17
C ASP A 357 -12.25 16.48 20.03
N SER A 358 -11.77 15.41 19.39
CA SER A 358 -11.08 14.32 20.08
C SER A 358 -9.68 14.75 20.53
N ALA A 359 -9.25 14.22 21.68
CA ALA A 359 -7.86 14.39 22.16
C ALA A 359 -6.82 13.81 21.17
N ASP A 360 -7.19 12.86 20.33
CA ASP A 360 -6.31 12.24 19.35
C ASP A 360 -6.25 12.97 17.99
N ALA A 361 -7.08 14.00 17.78
CA ALA A 361 -7.18 14.69 16.51
C ALA A 361 -5.83 15.26 16.02
N ALA A 362 -5.06 15.88 16.91
CA ALA A 362 -3.77 16.47 16.58
C ALA A 362 -2.73 15.43 16.11
N PHE A 363 -2.81 14.19 16.58
CA PHE A 363 -1.87 13.14 16.20
C PHE A 363 -2.17 12.58 14.82
N SER A 364 -3.43 12.54 14.41
CA SER A 364 -3.83 12.03 13.10
C SER A 364 -3.55 12.99 11.95
N GLU A 365 -3.13 14.21 12.23
CA GLU A 365 -2.81 15.25 11.22
C GLU A 365 -1.37 15.20 10.70
N ALA A 366 -0.53 14.30 11.22
CA ALA A 366 0.86 14.18 10.76
C ALA A 366 0.99 13.66 9.32
N SER A 367 -0.02 12.97 8.83
CA SER A 367 -0.17 12.53 7.45
C SER A 367 -1.51 12.98 6.90
N ASP A 368 -1.61 13.18 5.60
CA ASP A 368 -2.88 13.40 4.88
C ASP A 368 -3.68 12.10 4.73
N HIS A 369 -3.08 10.97 5.03
CA HIS A 369 -3.75 9.66 5.15
C HIS A 369 -4.02 9.30 6.62
N HIS A 370 -4.94 8.37 6.81
CA HIS A 370 -5.32 7.81 8.11
C HIS A 370 -5.17 6.30 8.11
N ALA A 371 -4.79 5.73 9.26
CA ALA A 371 -4.60 4.31 9.39
C ALA A 371 -5.92 3.54 9.21
N VAL A 372 -5.88 2.48 8.42
CA VAL A 372 -7.01 1.56 8.19
C VAL A 372 -6.66 0.21 8.78
N TRP A 373 -7.59 -0.39 9.51
CA TRP A 373 -7.35 -1.66 10.18
C TRP A 373 -8.55 -2.60 10.09
N ILE A 374 -8.26 -3.89 10.14
CA ILE A 374 -9.23 -4.96 10.29
C ILE A 374 -8.79 -5.92 11.38
N ASP A 375 -9.77 -6.53 12.05
CA ASP A 375 -9.56 -7.66 12.95
C ASP A 375 -10.10 -8.92 12.29
N VAL A 376 -9.24 -9.91 12.10
CA VAL A 376 -9.59 -11.15 11.41
C VAL A 376 -9.26 -12.38 12.23
N MET A 377 -10.05 -13.42 12.02
CA MET A 377 -9.81 -14.75 12.54
C MET A 377 -9.89 -15.76 11.41
N PRO A 378 -9.03 -16.79 11.39
CA PRO A 378 -9.15 -17.82 10.38
C PRO A 378 -10.40 -18.65 10.60
N LEU A 379 -11.10 -18.96 9.53
CA LEU A 379 -12.12 -19.99 9.57
C LEU A 379 -11.45 -21.38 9.59
N PRO A 380 -12.05 -22.38 10.27
CA PRO A 380 -11.55 -23.74 10.20
C PRO A 380 -11.47 -24.20 8.73
N ARG A 381 -10.35 -24.83 8.35
CA ARG A 381 -10.27 -25.50 7.05
C ARG A 381 -11.18 -26.72 7.09
N SER A 382 -12.04 -26.91 6.07
CA SER A 382 -12.81 -28.13 5.94
C SER A 382 -11.87 -29.33 5.83
N SER A 383 -12.07 -30.36 6.69
CA SER A 383 -11.32 -31.62 6.60
C SER A 383 -11.60 -32.27 5.25
N PRO A 384 -10.58 -32.84 4.55
CA PRO A 384 -10.82 -33.56 3.29
C PRO A 384 -11.56 -34.90 3.44
N ASN A 385 -12.03 -35.27 4.65
CA ASN A 385 -12.68 -36.53 4.97
C ASN A 385 -14.08 -36.33 5.52
N SER A 386 -15.02 -35.94 4.70
CA SER A 386 -16.43 -36.32 4.85
C SER A 386 -16.97 -36.76 3.48
N ILE A 387 -16.43 -37.86 3.00
CA ILE A 387 -17.20 -38.66 2.05
C ILE A 387 -18.10 -39.50 2.96
N ASP A 388 -19.32 -39.05 3.11
CA ASP A 388 -20.38 -39.82 3.75
C ASP A 388 -20.56 -41.12 2.97
N ASN A 389 -20.46 -42.25 3.72
CA ASN A 389 -20.88 -43.55 3.26
C ASN A 389 -22.39 -43.58 3.06
#